data_91e7483f046b788479ec2ba3dd842fb2
#
_entry.id   91e7483f046b788479ec2ba3dd842fb2
#
_cell.length_a   1.000
_cell.length_b   1.000
_cell.length_c   1.000
_cell.angle_alpha   90.00
_cell.angle_beta   90.00
_cell.angle_gamma   90.00
#
_symmetry.space_group_name_H-M   'P 1'
#
loop_
_entity.id
_entity.type
_entity.pdbx_description
1 polymer ?
#
loop_
_entity_poly.entity_id
_entity_poly.type
_entity_poly.pdbx_seq_one_letter_code
_entity_poly.pdbx_strand_id
1 'polypeptide(L)'
;MTQLLTYPDIDPQQWQALIDRSPYATWFQTKEAYEFYAANKEEMTPFTVGVLASPKSSPKGKDFYEPTPNPFNQPILNPSLKGRTLDTTEQSPFPSGEGRGEANFAQVWGAHTADSTQYDLLKENAVNNRKNPTEAESVLWDMLKGNKLGAHFRRQHIILDYIVDFICLDKGLIIELDGGYHDDPRQKEYDEARTAHLHRLGYTELRFKNEELLCNPDAVIRKITDFLETLPSLQGRAGDRLVGVIVGYITRERNAIKQYFTRRAIIIGGPLLDEHISDEALSALLSAVKNLPILNPSLKGRTLDTTKQSPLPSGRAGVGLPIYIETRNFHDYSKWKSVFETNGFAYQPHYDIHVHCNAQHQMSEQRIRQVKKAVKNGAEIVEASSEQEIRDWYEILYKLYREKVRTPLFSEEFFMQFYREGVGKYLLVKYQGKVIGGMMCPILNNKAIYEWYVCGLDEEYREQYPSVMATYAAIEYAKAKGLPLFDFMGAGKPTVPYGVRDFKMEFGGELVEHGRFLCIRKLLLYKIGEFGVSLLKRRNIK
;
A
#
# COMPACT_ATOMS: atom_id res chain seq x y z
N MET A 1 13.03 10.84 -22.25
CA MET A 1 13.28 11.81 -21.15
C MET A 1 12.61 11.27 -19.89
N THR A 2 13.24 11.45 -18.76
CA THR A 2 12.75 10.97 -17.47
C THR A 2 12.11 12.15 -16.75
N GLN A 3 10.84 12.06 -16.36
CA GLN A 3 10.15 13.09 -15.58
C GLN A 3 9.95 12.60 -14.16
N LEU A 4 10.25 13.44 -13.17
CA LEU A 4 10.04 13.16 -11.75
C LEU A 4 8.75 13.82 -11.26
N LEU A 5 8.02 13.09 -10.44
CA LEU A 5 6.74 13.50 -9.84
C LEU A 5 6.82 13.35 -8.32
N THR A 6 5.97 14.09 -7.60
CA THR A 6 5.74 13.92 -6.16
C THR A 6 4.24 13.86 -5.91
N TYR A 7 3.82 13.31 -4.76
CA TYR A 7 2.41 13.41 -4.38
C TYR A 7 2.01 14.89 -4.17
N PRO A 8 0.87 15.39 -4.66
CA PRO A 8 -0.23 14.62 -5.28
C PRO A 8 -0.16 14.44 -6.80
N ASP A 9 0.93 14.84 -7.47
CA ASP A 9 1.02 14.87 -8.94
C ASP A 9 1.22 13.47 -9.56
N ILE A 10 1.42 12.41 -8.74
CA ILE A 10 1.46 11.03 -9.22
C ILE A 10 0.04 10.56 -9.46
N ASP A 11 -0.27 10.20 -10.70
CA ASP A 11 -1.58 9.65 -11.07
C ASP A 11 -1.88 8.36 -10.29
N PRO A 12 -2.95 8.31 -9.48
CA PRO A 12 -3.32 7.15 -8.70
C PRO A 12 -3.54 5.88 -9.53
N GLN A 13 -4.05 6.01 -10.76
CA GLN A 13 -4.29 4.86 -11.64
C GLN A 13 -2.97 4.28 -12.15
N GLN A 14 -2.02 5.12 -12.56
CA GLN A 14 -0.69 4.67 -12.96
C GLN A 14 0.07 4.06 -11.77
N TRP A 15 -0.13 4.62 -10.56
CA TRP A 15 0.48 4.06 -9.35
C TRP A 15 -0.07 2.68 -9.05
N GLN A 16 -1.40 2.51 -9.05
CA GLN A 16 -2.03 1.19 -8.84
C GLN A 16 -1.61 0.20 -9.93
N ALA A 17 -1.61 0.61 -11.20
CA ALA A 17 -1.15 -0.24 -12.29
C ALA A 17 0.32 -0.66 -12.15
N LEU A 18 1.18 0.18 -11.54
CA LEU A 18 2.55 -0.20 -11.21
C LEU A 18 2.59 -1.22 -10.05
N ILE A 19 1.77 -1.04 -9.01
CA ILE A 19 1.63 -2.01 -7.91
C ILE A 19 1.20 -3.38 -8.43
N ASP A 20 0.21 -3.42 -9.32
CA ASP A 20 -0.35 -4.68 -9.83
C ASP A 20 0.68 -5.49 -10.62
N ARG A 21 1.46 -4.83 -11.50
CA ARG A 21 2.43 -5.50 -12.38
C ARG A 21 3.82 -5.69 -11.78
N SER A 22 4.17 -4.92 -10.73
CA SER A 22 5.50 -4.97 -10.15
C SER A 22 5.69 -6.20 -9.27
N PRO A 23 6.76 -6.98 -9.47
CA PRO A 23 7.14 -8.05 -8.53
C PRO A 23 7.71 -7.50 -7.22
N TYR A 24 8.00 -6.20 -7.13
CA TYR A 24 8.56 -5.52 -5.94
C TYR A 24 7.52 -4.82 -5.10
N ALA A 25 6.24 -5.01 -5.41
CA ALA A 25 5.16 -4.32 -4.72
C ALA A 25 4.96 -4.84 -3.30
N THR A 26 4.91 -3.90 -2.36
CA THR A 26 4.54 -4.13 -0.96
C THR A 26 3.47 -3.12 -0.54
N TRP A 27 2.77 -3.37 0.59
CA TRP A 27 1.84 -2.38 1.13
C TRP A 27 2.50 -1.03 1.39
N PHE A 28 3.76 -1.03 1.83
CA PHE A 28 4.49 0.18 2.23
C PHE A 28 4.81 1.16 1.08
N GLN A 29 4.53 0.76 -0.17
CA GLN A 29 4.77 1.56 -1.36
C GLN A 29 3.46 2.04 -2.00
N THR A 30 2.32 1.79 -1.36
CA THR A 30 1.01 2.19 -1.83
C THR A 30 0.69 3.65 -1.47
N LYS A 31 -0.33 4.21 -2.13
CA LYS A 31 -0.87 5.53 -1.80
C LYS A 31 -1.40 5.56 -0.37
N GLU A 32 -2.05 4.48 0.07
CA GLU A 32 -2.61 4.32 1.42
C GLU A 32 -1.52 4.37 2.49
N ALA A 33 -0.38 3.72 2.23
CA ALA A 33 0.77 3.81 3.14
C ALA A 33 1.30 5.24 3.25
N TYR A 34 1.36 5.98 2.13
CA TYR A 34 1.72 7.40 2.14
C TYR A 34 0.72 8.23 2.96
N GLU A 35 -0.58 8.03 2.75
CA GLU A 35 -1.64 8.75 3.46
C GLU A 35 -1.65 8.41 4.95
N PHE A 36 -1.45 7.15 5.30
CA PHE A 36 -1.26 6.72 6.69
C PHE A 36 -0.05 7.42 7.35
N TYR A 37 1.10 7.52 6.65
CA TYR A 37 2.24 8.28 7.18
C TYR A 37 1.91 9.77 7.33
N ALA A 38 1.14 10.34 6.42
CA ALA A 38 0.72 11.74 6.46
C ALA A 38 -0.26 12.03 7.61
N ALA A 39 -1.12 11.09 7.95
CA ALA A 39 -2.01 11.18 9.12
C ALA A 39 -1.22 11.21 10.44
N ASN A 40 -0.09 10.49 10.51
CA ASN A 40 0.80 10.43 11.68
C ASN A 40 1.88 11.53 11.70
N LYS A 41 1.52 12.75 11.33
CA LYS A 41 2.42 13.90 11.12
C LYS A 41 3.25 14.33 12.34
N GLU A 42 2.87 13.93 13.54
CA GLU A 42 3.64 14.22 14.77
C GLU A 42 4.90 13.35 14.87
N GLU A 43 4.86 12.15 14.32
CA GLU A 43 5.93 11.16 14.39
C GLU A 43 6.65 10.93 13.07
N MET A 44 6.00 11.30 11.95
CA MET A 44 6.48 11.07 10.60
C MET A 44 6.30 12.30 9.72
N THR A 45 7.24 12.51 8.83
CA THR A 45 7.09 13.40 7.67
C THR A 45 7.15 12.53 6.43
N PRO A 46 6.02 12.25 5.76
CA PRO A 46 6.01 11.41 4.57
C PRO A 46 6.70 12.09 3.40
N PHE A 47 7.22 11.31 2.50
CA PHE A 47 7.67 11.75 1.19
C PHE A 47 7.38 10.68 0.14
N THR A 48 7.22 11.12 -1.10
CA THR A 48 7.14 10.23 -2.25
C THR A 48 7.80 10.86 -3.46
N VAL A 49 8.39 10.03 -4.28
CA VAL A 49 8.93 10.40 -5.59
C VAL A 49 8.51 9.33 -6.59
N GLY A 50 7.93 9.75 -7.70
CA GLY A 50 7.62 8.91 -8.84
C GLY A 50 8.50 9.26 -10.03
N VAL A 51 8.73 8.31 -10.91
CA VAL A 51 9.44 8.52 -12.18
C VAL A 51 8.62 7.99 -13.35
N LEU A 52 8.37 8.88 -14.31
CA LEU A 52 7.80 8.52 -15.61
C LEU A 52 8.93 8.26 -16.62
N ALA A 53 8.75 7.27 -17.46
CA ALA A 53 9.63 7.02 -18.60
C ALA A 53 8.80 6.85 -19.87
N SER A 54 9.27 7.50 -20.95
CA SER A 54 8.74 7.25 -22.29
C SER A 54 9.13 5.86 -22.75
N PRO A 55 8.24 5.12 -23.44
CA PRO A 55 8.63 3.87 -24.09
C PRO A 55 9.80 4.18 -25.03
N LYS A 56 10.91 3.46 -24.90
CA LYS A 56 11.96 3.51 -25.91
C LYS A 56 11.31 3.09 -27.23
N SER A 57 11.38 3.91 -28.27
CA SER A 57 11.01 3.49 -29.61
C SER A 57 11.85 2.25 -29.92
N SER A 58 11.21 1.09 -29.98
CA SER A 58 11.86 -0.15 -30.41
C SER A 58 12.52 0.08 -31.75
N PRO A 59 13.76 -0.42 -32.00
CA PRO A 59 14.27 -0.52 -33.35
C PRO A 59 13.21 -1.24 -34.16
N LYS A 60 12.84 -0.70 -35.33
CA LYS A 60 11.84 -1.28 -36.23
C LYS A 60 12.13 -2.75 -36.47
N GLY A 61 11.36 -3.65 -35.93
CA GLY A 61 11.43 -5.06 -36.18
C GLY A 61 10.94 -5.91 -35.02
N LYS A 62 9.66 -6.34 -35.14
CA LYS A 62 9.07 -7.48 -34.45
C LYS A 62 9.07 -7.42 -32.91
N ASP A 63 7.96 -7.01 -32.35
CA ASP A 63 7.45 -7.58 -31.09
C ASP A 63 5.94 -7.41 -31.04
N PHE A 64 5.24 -8.44 -31.49
CA PHE A 64 3.88 -8.70 -31.04
C PHE A 64 3.99 -9.16 -29.58
N TYR A 65 3.55 -8.35 -28.65
CA TYR A 65 3.36 -8.75 -27.27
C TYR A 65 2.17 -9.71 -27.21
N GLU A 66 2.43 -11.01 -27.30
CA GLU A 66 1.55 -12.00 -26.70
C GLU A 66 1.82 -11.97 -25.18
N PRO A 67 0.81 -11.81 -24.33
CA PRO A 67 0.99 -11.96 -22.89
C PRO A 67 1.45 -13.39 -22.62
N THR A 68 2.64 -13.57 -22.07
CA THR A 68 3.08 -14.86 -21.58
C THR A 68 2.07 -15.38 -20.60
N PRO A 69 1.53 -16.61 -20.76
CA PRO A 69 0.58 -17.18 -19.83
C PRO A 69 1.25 -17.29 -18.46
N ASN A 70 0.60 -16.76 -17.44
CA ASN A 70 0.98 -16.98 -16.05
C ASN A 70 1.09 -18.51 -15.82
N PRO A 71 2.25 -19.06 -15.41
CA PRO A 71 2.45 -20.49 -15.26
C PRO A 71 1.51 -21.13 -14.23
N PHE A 72 0.76 -20.35 -13.48
CA PHE A 72 -0.23 -20.83 -12.49
C PHE A 72 -1.67 -20.94 -13.01
N ASN A 73 -1.96 -20.60 -14.27
CA ASN A 73 -3.29 -20.69 -14.87
C ASN A 73 -3.41 -21.82 -15.91
N GLN A 74 -2.90 -23.00 -15.63
CA GLN A 74 -3.30 -24.17 -16.39
C GLN A 74 -4.44 -24.90 -15.65
N PRO A 75 -5.58 -25.15 -16.32
CA PRO A 75 -6.59 -26.03 -15.75
C PRO A 75 -6.02 -27.45 -15.67
N ILE A 76 -5.90 -27.97 -14.45
CA ILE A 76 -5.55 -29.38 -14.22
C ILE A 76 -6.73 -30.20 -14.71
N LEU A 77 -6.62 -30.76 -15.89
CA LEU A 77 -7.48 -31.83 -16.36
C LEU A 77 -7.17 -33.09 -15.56
N ASN A 78 -8.06 -33.37 -14.61
CA ASN A 78 -7.99 -34.57 -13.78
C ASN A 78 -8.68 -35.73 -14.51
N PRO A 79 -7.98 -36.81 -14.87
CA PRO A 79 -8.67 -38.02 -15.35
C PRO A 79 -9.13 -38.86 -14.16
N SER A 80 -10.44 -38.96 -14.06
CA SER A 80 -11.22 -40.05 -13.45
C SER A 80 -10.67 -40.77 -12.20
N LEU A 81 -11.26 -40.48 -11.04
CA LEU A 81 -11.46 -41.45 -9.98
C LEU A 81 -12.90 -41.36 -9.47
N LYS A 82 -13.65 -42.38 -9.80
CA LYS A 82 -14.95 -42.69 -9.20
C LYS A 82 -14.80 -43.08 -7.72
N GLY A 83 -15.59 -42.47 -6.86
CA GLY A 83 -16.14 -43.06 -5.67
C GLY A 83 -15.24 -43.12 -4.44
N ARG A 84 -15.42 -42.13 -3.56
CA ARG A 84 -15.59 -42.34 -2.09
C ARG A 84 -15.91 -41.02 -1.43
N THR A 85 -17.09 -40.90 -0.89
CA THR A 85 -17.51 -39.93 0.10
C THR A 85 -16.60 -40.03 1.32
N LEU A 86 -15.86 -38.97 1.63
CA LEU A 86 -15.27 -38.77 2.95
C LEU A 86 -15.90 -37.51 3.54
N ASP A 87 -16.74 -37.77 4.54
CA ASP A 87 -17.23 -36.77 5.49
C ASP A 87 -16.04 -36.16 6.22
N THR A 88 -15.74 -34.91 5.95
CA THR A 88 -14.81 -34.10 6.74
C THR A 88 -15.50 -32.82 7.14
N THR A 89 -16.32 -32.90 8.18
CA THR A 89 -16.68 -31.79 9.03
C THR A 89 -15.50 -31.51 9.98
N GLU A 90 -14.45 -30.86 9.53
CA GLU A 90 -13.53 -30.15 10.42
C GLU A 90 -13.74 -28.66 10.21
N GLN A 91 -14.36 -28.04 11.22
CA GLN A 91 -14.61 -26.61 11.30
C GLN A 91 -13.28 -25.84 11.33
N SER A 92 -13.12 -24.93 10.39
CA SER A 92 -12.12 -23.88 10.43
C SER A 92 -12.25 -23.08 11.74
N PRO A 93 -11.14 -22.67 12.39
CA PRO A 93 -11.17 -21.89 13.62
C PRO A 93 -11.74 -20.47 13.48
N PHE A 94 -12.09 -20.04 12.28
CA PHE A 94 -12.80 -18.79 12.04
C PHE A 94 -14.29 -19.07 11.83
N PRO A 95 -15.20 -18.53 12.66
CA PRO A 95 -16.63 -18.69 12.45
C PRO A 95 -17.01 -18.03 11.12
N SER A 96 -17.68 -18.78 10.26
CA SER A 96 -18.42 -18.23 9.13
C SER A 96 -19.62 -17.47 9.68
N GLY A 97 -19.42 -16.21 10.05
CA GLY A 97 -20.46 -15.34 10.57
C GLY A 97 -21.32 -14.80 9.44
N GLU A 98 -22.47 -15.39 9.23
CA GLU A 98 -23.61 -14.69 8.66
C GLU A 98 -24.08 -13.63 9.65
N GLY A 99 -23.58 -12.40 9.53
CA GLY A 99 -23.98 -11.24 10.31
C GLY A 99 -24.46 -10.13 9.37
N ARG A 100 -25.74 -9.83 9.42
CA ARG A 100 -26.39 -8.71 8.74
C ARG A 100 -25.73 -7.41 9.16
N GLY A 101 -25.24 -6.62 8.18
CA GLY A 101 -25.01 -5.17 8.36
C GLY A 101 -23.58 -4.68 8.27
N GLU A 102 -22.67 -5.39 7.60
CA GLU A 102 -21.37 -4.82 7.22
C GLU A 102 -21.44 -4.32 5.79
N ALA A 103 -21.39 -2.99 5.63
CA ALA A 103 -21.08 -2.38 4.34
C ALA A 103 -19.72 -2.93 3.90
N ASN A 104 -19.69 -3.64 2.78
CA ASN A 104 -18.52 -4.29 2.20
C ASN A 104 -17.38 -3.30 1.92
N PHE A 105 -16.55 -3.00 2.91
CA PHE A 105 -15.29 -2.26 2.74
C PHE A 105 -14.19 -3.08 2.03
N ALA A 106 -14.39 -4.37 1.83
CA ALA A 106 -13.41 -5.25 1.17
C ALA A 106 -13.37 -5.12 -0.36
N GLN A 107 -14.27 -4.35 -0.97
CA GLN A 107 -14.36 -4.19 -2.44
C GLN A 107 -13.66 -2.94 -2.99
N VAL A 108 -13.02 -2.13 -2.16
CA VAL A 108 -12.54 -0.79 -2.57
C VAL A 108 -11.14 -0.78 -3.18
N TRP A 109 -10.40 -1.87 -3.16
CA TRP A 109 -8.95 -1.87 -3.45
C TRP A 109 -8.50 -2.74 -4.62
N GLY A 110 -9.37 -3.06 -5.54
CA GLY A 110 -9.01 -3.60 -6.85
C GLY A 110 -9.52 -2.66 -7.92
N ALA A 111 -8.65 -1.86 -8.48
CA ALA A 111 -8.98 -1.09 -9.69
C ALA A 111 -9.22 -2.09 -10.82
N HIS A 112 -10.36 -2.72 -10.88
CA HIS A 112 -10.92 -3.57 -11.94
C HIS A 112 -11.56 -4.88 -11.49
N THR A 113 -11.99 -5.03 -10.24
CA THR A 113 -12.83 -6.19 -9.94
C THR A 113 -14.01 -5.79 -9.05
N ALA A 114 -15.10 -5.39 -9.67
CA ALA A 114 -16.37 -5.90 -9.22
C ALA A 114 -16.25 -7.44 -9.17
N ASP A 115 -16.82 -8.09 -8.17
CA ASP A 115 -17.04 -9.54 -8.18
C ASP A 115 -17.44 -9.95 -9.59
N SER A 116 -16.86 -11.02 -10.15
CA SER A 116 -17.05 -11.38 -11.56
C SER A 116 -18.53 -11.45 -11.95
N THR A 117 -19.40 -11.84 -11.02
CA THR A 117 -20.86 -11.86 -11.19
C THR A 117 -21.48 -10.46 -11.22
N GLN A 118 -21.02 -9.53 -10.42
CA GLN A 118 -21.50 -8.13 -10.45
C GLN A 118 -20.95 -7.37 -11.66
N TYR A 119 -19.71 -7.63 -12.06
CA TYR A 119 -19.12 -7.02 -13.24
C TYR A 119 -19.87 -7.38 -14.53
N ASP A 120 -20.31 -8.62 -14.70
CA ASP A 120 -21.08 -9.03 -15.87
C ASP A 120 -22.45 -8.35 -15.89
N LEU A 121 -23.11 -8.19 -14.75
CA LEU A 121 -24.38 -7.44 -14.63
C LEU A 121 -24.18 -5.94 -14.94
N LEU A 122 -23.15 -5.32 -14.39
CA LEU A 122 -22.80 -3.92 -14.67
C LEU A 122 -22.46 -3.72 -16.15
N LYS A 123 -21.76 -4.68 -16.75
CA LYS A 123 -21.42 -4.67 -18.17
C LYS A 123 -22.65 -4.75 -19.06
N GLU A 124 -23.61 -5.62 -18.72
CA GLU A 124 -24.88 -5.69 -19.41
C GLU A 124 -25.66 -4.38 -19.30
N ASN A 125 -25.74 -3.79 -18.10
CA ASN A 125 -26.37 -2.50 -17.87
C ASN A 125 -25.67 -1.37 -18.65
N ALA A 126 -24.34 -1.29 -18.62
CA ALA A 126 -23.59 -0.31 -19.38
C ALA A 126 -23.75 -0.45 -20.89
N VAL A 127 -23.88 -1.68 -21.39
CA VAL A 127 -24.19 -1.95 -22.81
C VAL A 127 -25.62 -1.51 -23.14
N ASN A 128 -26.56 -1.79 -22.24
CA ASN A 128 -27.97 -1.42 -22.42
C ASN A 128 -28.16 0.10 -22.41
N ASN A 129 -27.52 0.81 -21.46
CA ASN A 129 -27.54 2.28 -21.40
C ASN A 129 -26.93 2.90 -22.67
N ARG A 130 -25.81 2.31 -23.17
CA ARG A 130 -25.23 2.79 -24.44
C ARG A 130 -26.13 2.59 -25.65
N LYS A 131 -27.00 1.58 -25.65
CA LYS A 131 -27.96 1.33 -26.73
C LYS A 131 -29.19 2.23 -26.62
N ASN A 132 -29.58 2.62 -25.41
CA ASN A 132 -30.76 3.39 -25.10
C ASN A 132 -30.39 4.67 -24.31
N PRO A 133 -29.58 5.57 -24.90
CA PRO A 133 -29.20 6.81 -24.24
C PRO A 133 -30.41 7.75 -24.12
N THR A 134 -30.41 8.57 -23.08
CA THR A 134 -31.35 9.71 -22.99
C THR A 134 -31.05 10.72 -24.09
N GLU A 135 -32.00 11.63 -24.36
CA GLU A 135 -31.79 12.72 -25.31
C GLU A 135 -30.59 13.59 -24.92
N ALA A 136 -30.47 13.93 -23.64
CA ALA A 136 -29.37 14.72 -23.12
C ALA A 136 -28.01 13.99 -23.28
N GLU A 137 -27.93 12.69 -22.94
CA GLU A 137 -26.73 11.89 -23.17
C GLU A 137 -26.35 11.83 -24.65
N SER A 138 -27.31 11.73 -25.55
CA SER A 138 -27.08 11.69 -26.99
C SER A 138 -26.48 13.00 -27.50
N VAL A 139 -27.06 14.13 -27.08
CA VAL A 139 -26.57 15.47 -27.42
C VAL A 139 -25.14 15.68 -26.92
N LEU A 140 -24.91 15.39 -25.64
CA LEU A 140 -23.57 15.58 -25.08
C LEU A 140 -22.53 14.64 -25.71
N TRP A 141 -22.90 13.37 -25.97
CA TRP A 141 -21.99 12.43 -26.64
C TRP A 141 -21.57 12.92 -28.02
N ASP A 142 -22.50 13.48 -28.80
CA ASP A 142 -22.20 14.02 -30.13
C ASP A 142 -21.20 15.18 -30.09
N MET A 143 -21.14 15.90 -28.97
CA MET A 143 -20.17 16.99 -28.74
C MET A 143 -18.83 16.51 -28.16
N LEU A 144 -18.82 15.39 -27.44
CA LEU A 144 -17.60 14.83 -26.81
C LEU A 144 -16.84 13.83 -27.69
N LYS A 145 -17.56 13.03 -28.51
CA LYS A 145 -16.95 11.95 -29.31
C LYS A 145 -15.92 12.46 -30.31
N GLY A 146 -14.93 11.60 -30.61
CA GLY A 146 -13.92 11.89 -31.65
C GLY A 146 -12.91 12.96 -31.24
N ASN A 147 -12.63 13.10 -29.95
CA ASN A 147 -11.68 14.06 -29.39
C ASN A 147 -11.99 15.54 -29.72
N LYS A 148 -13.24 15.89 -29.92
CA LYS A 148 -13.65 17.25 -30.32
C LYS A 148 -13.21 18.35 -29.35
N LEU A 149 -13.07 18.03 -28.07
CA LEU A 149 -12.57 18.97 -27.04
C LEU A 149 -11.08 18.79 -26.73
N GLY A 150 -10.32 18.13 -27.61
CA GLY A 150 -8.91 17.82 -27.35
C GLY A 150 -8.69 16.73 -26.27
N ALA A 151 -9.76 16.05 -25.87
CA ALA A 151 -9.77 15.04 -24.81
C ALA A 151 -10.57 13.80 -25.24
N HIS A 152 -10.11 12.60 -24.82
CA HIS A 152 -10.78 11.35 -25.17
C HIS A 152 -11.79 10.96 -24.11
N PHE A 153 -13.10 11.05 -24.46
CA PHE A 153 -14.18 10.64 -23.58
C PHE A 153 -14.69 9.24 -23.91
N ARG A 154 -15.09 8.52 -22.87
CA ARG A 154 -15.85 7.26 -22.93
C ARG A 154 -17.20 7.48 -22.30
N ARG A 155 -18.24 6.79 -22.80
CA ARG A 155 -19.59 6.84 -22.22
C ARG A 155 -19.93 5.55 -21.52
N GLN A 156 -20.78 5.63 -20.49
CA GLN A 156 -21.27 4.51 -19.70
C GLN A 156 -20.12 3.58 -19.30
N HIS A 157 -19.13 4.18 -18.60
CA HIS A 157 -17.93 3.49 -18.20
C HIS A 157 -18.07 2.95 -16.79
N ILE A 158 -17.59 1.72 -16.57
CA ILE A 158 -17.66 1.06 -15.26
C ILE A 158 -16.41 1.44 -14.47
N ILE A 159 -16.61 2.00 -13.26
CA ILE A 159 -15.58 2.28 -12.28
C ILE A 159 -16.03 1.61 -10.98
N LEU A 160 -15.33 0.55 -10.54
CA LEU A 160 -15.76 -0.27 -9.42
C LEU A 160 -17.20 -0.78 -9.63
N ASP A 161 -18.11 -0.43 -8.71
CA ASP A 161 -19.52 -0.81 -8.73
C ASP A 161 -20.42 0.28 -9.34
N TYR A 162 -19.82 1.31 -9.95
CA TYR A 162 -20.54 2.44 -10.53
C TYR A 162 -20.44 2.45 -12.05
N ILE A 163 -21.52 2.84 -12.71
CA ILE A 163 -21.52 3.21 -14.13
C ILE A 163 -21.59 4.73 -14.18
N VAL A 164 -20.62 5.36 -14.84
CA VAL A 164 -20.56 6.81 -15.02
C VAL A 164 -20.96 7.18 -16.45
N ASP A 165 -21.72 8.27 -16.64
CA ASP A 165 -22.26 8.62 -17.95
C ASP A 165 -21.13 8.90 -18.94
N PHE A 166 -20.20 9.80 -18.58
CA PHE A 166 -19.03 10.11 -19.40
C PHE A 166 -17.79 10.25 -18.53
N ILE A 167 -16.66 9.79 -19.06
CA ILE A 167 -15.36 9.93 -18.42
C ILE A 167 -14.26 10.27 -19.42
N CYS A 168 -13.42 11.22 -19.06
CA CYS A 168 -12.12 11.43 -19.64
C CYS A 168 -11.06 10.86 -18.70
N LEU A 169 -10.58 9.66 -18.98
CA LEU A 169 -9.57 8.97 -18.14
C LEU A 169 -8.27 9.78 -18.07
N ASP A 170 -7.89 10.43 -19.15
CA ASP A 170 -6.65 11.22 -19.28
C ASP A 170 -6.62 12.44 -18.37
N LYS A 171 -7.80 12.93 -17.98
CA LYS A 171 -7.97 14.09 -17.10
C LYS A 171 -8.62 13.75 -15.76
N GLY A 172 -8.98 12.47 -15.55
CA GLY A 172 -9.73 12.05 -14.36
C GLY A 172 -11.07 12.77 -14.21
N LEU A 173 -11.68 13.21 -15.31
CA LEU A 173 -12.92 13.95 -15.31
C LEU A 173 -14.10 13.05 -15.60
N ILE A 174 -15.04 12.99 -14.67
CA ILE A 174 -16.35 12.37 -14.82
C ILE A 174 -17.38 13.46 -15.10
N ILE A 175 -18.30 13.20 -16.03
CA ILE A 175 -19.45 14.06 -16.29
C ILE A 175 -20.71 13.23 -16.12
N GLU A 176 -21.61 13.69 -15.27
CA GLU A 176 -22.92 13.08 -14.99
C GLU A 176 -24.04 14.02 -15.43
N LEU A 177 -25.10 13.44 -15.98
CA LEU A 177 -26.29 14.13 -16.40
C LEU A 177 -27.47 13.78 -15.48
N ASP A 178 -27.86 14.73 -14.63
CA ASP A 178 -28.92 14.51 -13.65
C ASP A 178 -30.30 14.78 -14.25
N GLY A 179 -31.17 13.76 -14.25
CA GLY A 179 -32.60 13.89 -14.52
C GLY A 179 -33.35 14.39 -13.28
N GLY A 180 -34.30 15.28 -13.45
CA GLY A 180 -34.98 16.09 -12.43
C GLY A 180 -35.81 15.40 -11.32
N TYR A 181 -35.46 14.20 -10.86
CA TYR A 181 -36.22 13.47 -9.83
C TYR A 181 -35.29 12.77 -8.85
N HIS A 182 -34.87 13.43 -7.77
CA HIS A 182 -34.38 12.73 -6.57
C HIS A 182 -34.40 13.63 -5.32
N ASP A 183 -35.57 13.73 -4.68
CA ASP A 183 -35.73 14.30 -3.33
C ASP A 183 -35.80 13.20 -2.23
N ASP A 184 -35.37 11.97 -2.52
CA ASP A 184 -35.27 10.92 -1.48
C ASP A 184 -33.99 11.13 -0.64
N PRO A 185 -34.11 11.37 0.68
CA PRO A 185 -32.97 11.57 1.56
C PRO A 185 -31.96 10.39 1.55
N ARG A 186 -32.42 9.16 1.35
CA ARG A 186 -31.57 7.96 1.27
C ARG A 186 -30.74 7.93 0.00
N GLN A 187 -31.32 8.36 -1.11
CA GLN A 187 -30.63 8.47 -2.39
C GLN A 187 -29.53 9.53 -2.31
N LYS A 188 -29.79 10.66 -1.65
CA LYS A 188 -28.84 11.74 -1.48
C LYS A 188 -27.61 11.29 -0.66
N GLU A 189 -27.81 10.55 0.42
CA GLU A 189 -26.71 9.99 1.24
C GLU A 189 -25.85 9.02 0.43
N TYR A 190 -26.48 8.17 -0.40
CA TYR A 190 -25.77 7.25 -1.31
C TYR A 190 -24.97 8.02 -2.37
N ASP A 191 -25.54 9.06 -2.97
CA ASP A 191 -24.89 9.87 -4.01
C ASP A 191 -23.72 10.67 -3.43
N GLU A 192 -23.84 11.20 -2.21
CA GLU A 192 -22.74 11.86 -1.50
C GLU A 192 -21.60 10.87 -1.19
N ALA A 193 -21.92 9.66 -0.74
CA ALA A 193 -20.93 8.61 -0.48
C ALA A 193 -20.24 8.15 -1.76
N ARG A 194 -20.97 7.99 -2.88
CA ARG A 194 -20.45 7.67 -4.21
C ARG A 194 -19.48 8.77 -4.70
N THR A 195 -19.89 10.03 -4.64
CA THR A 195 -19.06 11.17 -5.04
C THR A 195 -17.79 11.26 -4.19
N ALA A 196 -17.90 11.11 -2.86
CA ALA A 196 -16.74 11.10 -1.97
C ALA A 196 -15.79 9.92 -2.26
N HIS A 197 -16.34 8.78 -2.72
CA HIS A 197 -15.57 7.62 -3.11
C HIS A 197 -14.80 7.86 -4.41
N LEU A 198 -15.47 8.38 -5.45
CA LEU A 198 -14.83 8.72 -6.73
C LEU A 198 -13.76 9.82 -6.56
N HIS A 199 -14.01 10.82 -5.71
CA HIS A 199 -13.01 11.84 -5.37
C HIS A 199 -11.77 11.24 -4.69
N ARG A 200 -11.93 10.27 -3.77
CA ARG A 200 -10.80 9.55 -3.15
C ARG A 200 -9.97 8.78 -4.15
N LEU A 201 -10.59 8.32 -5.24
CA LEU A 201 -9.90 7.66 -6.35
C LEU A 201 -9.22 8.65 -7.32
N GLY A 202 -9.28 9.96 -7.05
CA GLY A 202 -8.64 11.00 -7.85
C GLY A 202 -9.49 11.50 -9.02
N TYR A 203 -10.76 11.08 -9.12
CA TYR A 203 -11.68 11.61 -10.11
C TYR A 203 -12.29 12.93 -9.65
N THR A 204 -12.50 13.84 -10.59
CA THR A 204 -13.31 15.04 -10.38
C THR A 204 -14.63 14.90 -11.14
N GLU A 205 -15.74 15.23 -10.49
CA GLU A 205 -17.07 15.05 -11.04
C GLU A 205 -17.69 16.41 -11.39
N LEU A 206 -18.18 16.55 -12.61
CA LEU A 206 -19.04 17.64 -13.06
C LEU A 206 -20.44 17.11 -13.29
N ARG A 207 -21.44 17.73 -12.66
CA ARG A 207 -22.85 17.38 -12.82
C ARG A 207 -23.57 18.50 -13.54
N PHE A 208 -24.41 18.14 -14.51
CA PHE A 208 -25.26 19.05 -15.25
C PHE A 208 -26.68 18.51 -15.25
N LYS A 209 -27.67 19.40 -15.12
CA LYS A 209 -29.05 19.00 -15.31
C LYS A 209 -29.34 18.78 -16.80
N ASN A 210 -30.16 17.78 -17.12
CA ASN A 210 -30.56 17.50 -18.49
C ASN A 210 -31.13 18.74 -19.16
N GLU A 211 -31.97 19.52 -18.44
CA GLU A 211 -32.58 20.76 -18.92
C GLU A 211 -31.53 21.84 -19.25
N GLU A 212 -30.47 21.97 -18.41
CA GLU A 212 -29.38 22.93 -18.65
C GLU A 212 -28.66 22.62 -19.97
N LEU A 213 -28.38 21.35 -20.21
CA LEU A 213 -27.72 20.90 -21.44
C LEU A 213 -28.62 21.10 -22.66
N LEU A 214 -29.90 20.69 -22.59
CA LEU A 214 -30.81 20.77 -23.71
C LEU A 214 -31.18 22.22 -24.07
N CYS A 215 -31.22 23.12 -23.07
CA CYS A 215 -31.50 24.55 -23.32
C CYS A 215 -30.29 25.30 -23.87
N ASN A 216 -29.06 24.98 -23.43
CA ASN A 216 -27.87 25.70 -23.86
C ASN A 216 -26.61 24.77 -23.90
N PRO A 217 -26.54 23.90 -24.92
CA PRO A 217 -25.40 22.96 -25.06
C PRO A 217 -24.02 23.64 -25.10
N ASP A 218 -23.93 24.78 -25.77
CA ASP A 218 -22.69 25.53 -25.93
C ASP A 218 -22.16 26.09 -24.61
N ALA A 219 -23.04 26.46 -23.68
CA ALA A 219 -22.62 26.90 -22.35
C ALA A 219 -22.07 25.75 -21.52
N VAL A 220 -22.69 24.56 -21.60
CA VAL A 220 -22.20 23.33 -20.93
C VAL A 220 -20.84 22.93 -21.49
N ILE A 221 -20.68 22.93 -22.82
CA ILE A 221 -19.41 22.61 -23.47
C ILE A 221 -18.30 23.58 -23.07
N ARG A 222 -18.61 24.89 -23.00
CA ARG A 222 -17.63 25.88 -22.51
C ARG A 222 -17.18 25.58 -21.08
N LYS A 223 -18.11 25.30 -20.17
CA LYS A 223 -17.77 24.90 -18.79
C LYS A 223 -16.89 23.67 -18.74
N ILE A 224 -17.19 22.65 -19.57
CA ILE A 224 -16.37 21.43 -19.66
C ILE A 224 -14.97 21.76 -20.20
N THR A 225 -14.88 22.58 -21.25
CA THR A 225 -13.59 22.96 -21.86
C THR A 225 -12.74 23.78 -20.91
N ASP A 226 -13.32 24.82 -20.29
CA ASP A 226 -12.63 25.66 -19.30
C ASP A 226 -12.13 24.79 -18.13
N PHE A 227 -12.93 23.80 -17.71
CA PHE A 227 -12.55 22.89 -16.65
C PHE A 227 -11.43 21.93 -17.07
N LEU A 228 -11.49 21.39 -18.30
CA LEU A 228 -10.42 20.54 -18.86
C LEU A 228 -9.08 21.28 -18.95
N GLU A 229 -9.08 22.59 -19.18
CA GLU A 229 -7.88 23.43 -19.20
C GLU A 229 -7.30 23.66 -17.79
N THR A 230 -8.16 23.70 -16.77
CA THR A 230 -7.72 23.85 -15.37
C THR A 230 -7.15 22.56 -14.77
N LEU A 231 -7.61 21.40 -15.29
CA LEU A 231 -7.13 20.11 -14.82
C LEU A 231 -5.72 19.86 -15.38
N PRO A 232 -4.74 19.54 -14.51
CA PRO A 232 -3.46 19.07 -14.99
C PRO A 232 -3.71 17.84 -15.88
N SER A 233 -3.04 17.78 -17.03
CA SER A 233 -3.05 16.55 -17.81
C SER A 233 -2.45 15.46 -16.95
N LEU A 234 -3.23 14.46 -16.59
CA LEU A 234 -2.75 13.24 -15.95
C LEU A 234 -1.80 12.47 -16.87
N GLN A 235 -1.71 12.89 -18.12
CA GLN A 235 -0.74 12.38 -19.07
C GLN A 235 0.53 13.22 -19.06
N GLY A 236 1.63 12.62 -18.59
CA GLY A 236 2.89 12.76 -19.26
C GLY A 236 2.65 12.55 -20.78
N ARG A 237 3.54 13.07 -21.63
CA ARG A 237 3.41 12.97 -23.12
C ARG A 237 2.86 11.61 -23.49
N ALA A 238 1.94 11.56 -24.46
CA ALA A 238 1.30 10.32 -24.89
C ALA A 238 2.34 9.19 -25.01
N GLY A 239 2.28 8.21 -24.08
CA GLY A 239 3.23 7.12 -24.00
C GLY A 239 4.12 7.07 -22.73
N ASP A 240 4.20 8.14 -21.91
CA ASP A 240 4.95 8.09 -20.66
C ASP A 240 4.17 7.29 -19.60
N ARG A 241 4.83 6.34 -18.97
CA ARG A 241 4.23 5.54 -17.89
C ARG A 241 5.05 5.64 -16.61
N LEU A 242 4.38 5.50 -15.49
CA LEU A 242 5.03 5.40 -14.19
C LEU A 242 5.82 4.08 -14.11
N VAL A 243 7.13 4.16 -13.96
CA VAL A 243 8.02 2.99 -13.92
C VAL A 243 8.71 2.80 -12.58
N GLY A 244 8.62 3.77 -11.68
CA GLY A 244 9.15 3.65 -10.33
C GLY A 244 8.51 4.64 -9.37
N VAL A 245 8.31 4.21 -8.12
CA VAL A 245 7.86 5.04 -7.00
C VAL A 245 8.65 4.69 -5.75
N ILE A 246 9.05 5.70 -5.02
CA ILE A 246 9.56 5.57 -3.65
C ILE A 246 8.58 6.25 -2.70
N VAL A 247 8.11 5.49 -1.72
CA VAL A 247 7.36 5.97 -0.57
C VAL A 247 8.20 5.79 0.67
N GLY A 248 8.26 6.81 1.50
CA GLY A 248 8.97 6.73 2.76
C GLY A 248 8.56 7.83 3.73
N TYR A 249 9.16 7.80 4.89
CA TYR A 249 8.95 8.84 5.90
C TYR A 249 10.26 9.22 6.59
N ILE A 250 10.31 10.45 7.06
CA ILE A 250 11.37 10.96 7.93
C ILE A 250 10.86 10.90 9.37
N THR A 251 11.62 10.25 10.25
CA THR A 251 11.25 10.16 11.68
C THR A 251 11.23 11.54 12.33
N ARG A 252 10.20 11.78 13.15
CA ARG A 252 10.06 12.99 13.96
C ARG A 252 10.15 12.65 15.44
N GLU A 253 10.75 13.55 16.21
CA GLU A 253 10.87 13.47 17.66
C GLU A 253 10.37 14.79 18.25
N ARG A 254 9.63 14.73 19.35
CA ARG A 254 9.10 15.92 20.01
C ARG A 254 10.22 16.82 20.58
N ASN A 255 11.33 16.24 21.02
CA ASN A 255 12.49 16.97 21.50
C ASN A 255 13.40 17.39 20.34
N ALA A 256 13.60 18.70 20.16
CA ALA A 256 14.36 19.27 19.05
C ALA A 256 15.84 18.82 19.02
N ILE A 257 16.47 18.65 20.18
CA ILE A 257 17.86 18.17 20.29
C ILE A 257 17.90 16.70 19.85
N LYS A 258 17.01 15.87 20.36
CA LYS A 258 16.91 14.47 19.97
C LYS A 258 16.60 14.33 18.48
N GLN A 259 15.66 15.14 17.96
CA GLN A 259 15.34 15.24 16.53
C GLN A 259 16.58 15.52 15.67
N TYR A 260 17.48 16.39 16.13
CA TYR A 260 18.68 16.72 15.38
C TYR A 260 19.63 15.52 15.19
N PHE A 261 19.71 14.62 16.20
CA PHE A 261 20.63 13.48 16.19
C PHE A 261 19.98 12.16 15.73
N THR A 262 18.64 12.08 15.63
CA THR A 262 17.95 10.80 15.33
C THR A 262 17.22 10.80 14.00
N ARG A 263 17.20 11.95 13.29
CA ARG A 263 16.45 12.12 12.06
C ARG A 263 16.96 11.22 10.93
N ARG A 264 16.12 10.33 10.49
CA ARG A 264 16.41 9.35 9.42
C ARG A 264 15.23 9.23 8.47
N ALA A 265 15.51 9.00 7.19
CA ALA A 265 14.52 8.65 6.19
C ALA A 265 14.48 7.13 6.04
N ILE A 266 13.30 6.56 6.15
CA ILE A 266 13.06 5.11 6.06
C ILE A 266 12.14 4.83 4.89
N ILE A 267 12.54 3.89 4.05
CA ILE A 267 11.80 3.36 2.90
C ILE A 267 11.57 1.88 3.20
N ILE A 268 10.38 1.55 3.70
CA ILE A 268 10.03 0.15 4.02
C ILE A 268 9.62 -0.55 2.73
N GLY A 269 10.06 -1.80 2.53
CA GLY A 269 9.78 -2.61 1.35
C GLY A 269 10.71 -2.31 0.16
N GLY A 270 11.54 -1.24 0.23
CA GLY A 270 12.35 -0.76 -0.88
C GLY A 270 11.54 0.08 -1.88
N PRO A 271 12.09 0.45 -3.06
CA PRO A 271 11.36 1.15 -4.10
C PRO A 271 10.40 0.23 -4.85
N LEU A 272 9.21 0.74 -5.21
CA LEU A 272 8.32 0.10 -6.16
C LEU A 272 8.86 0.33 -7.57
N LEU A 273 9.24 -0.73 -8.26
CA LEU A 273 9.88 -0.65 -9.57
C LEU A 273 9.11 -1.47 -10.61
N ASP A 274 9.04 -0.96 -11.83
CA ASP A 274 8.73 -1.78 -12.99
C ASP A 274 9.88 -2.77 -13.22
N GLU A 275 9.59 -3.99 -13.61
CA GLU A 275 10.60 -5.04 -13.85
C GLU A 275 11.65 -4.62 -14.89
N HIS A 276 11.24 -3.77 -15.84
CA HIS A 276 12.06 -3.30 -16.95
C HIS A 276 12.47 -1.81 -16.81
N ILE A 277 12.47 -1.28 -15.59
CA ILE A 277 12.95 0.10 -15.35
C ILE A 277 14.39 0.24 -15.84
N SER A 278 14.69 1.33 -16.53
CA SER A 278 16.06 1.61 -16.96
C SER A 278 16.92 2.13 -15.80
N ASP A 279 18.23 1.91 -15.90
CA ASP A 279 19.22 2.38 -14.91
C ASP A 279 19.17 3.89 -14.76
N GLU A 280 18.93 4.64 -15.86
CA GLU A 280 18.81 6.09 -15.84
C GLU A 280 17.56 6.53 -15.06
N ALA A 281 16.43 5.85 -15.24
CA ALA A 281 15.19 6.16 -14.54
C ALA A 281 15.31 5.85 -13.04
N LEU A 282 15.90 4.71 -12.69
CA LEU A 282 16.17 4.37 -11.30
C LEU A 282 17.18 5.34 -10.66
N SER A 283 18.24 5.70 -11.38
CA SER A 283 19.23 6.68 -10.92
C SER A 283 18.59 8.05 -10.67
N ALA A 284 17.71 8.51 -11.56
CA ALA A 284 16.95 9.75 -11.36
C ALA A 284 16.06 9.68 -10.10
N LEU A 285 15.38 8.55 -9.89
CA LEU A 285 14.53 8.30 -8.72
C LEU A 285 15.33 8.35 -7.41
N LEU A 286 16.46 7.62 -7.34
CA LEU A 286 17.35 7.60 -6.17
C LEU A 286 18.01 8.96 -5.91
N SER A 287 18.44 9.66 -6.96
CA SER A 287 19.00 11.00 -6.86
C SER A 287 17.97 12.01 -6.35
N ALA A 288 16.72 11.91 -6.79
CA ALA A 288 15.63 12.75 -6.31
C ALA A 288 15.37 12.54 -4.81
N VAL A 289 15.30 11.29 -4.35
CA VAL A 289 15.15 10.98 -2.91
C VAL A 289 16.33 11.50 -2.10
N LYS A 290 17.54 11.37 -2.60
CA LYS A 290 18.75 11.90 -1.96
C LYS A 290 18.70 13.41 -1.83
N ASN A 291 18.16 14.11 -2.81
CA ASN A 291 18.13 15.57 -2.88
C ASN A 291 16.81 16.19 -2.43
N LEU A 292 15.87 15.40 -1.91
CA LEU A 292 14.59 15.92 -1.44
C LEU A 292 14.83 17.15 -0.55
N PRO A 293 14.45 18.35 -0.99
CA PRO A 293 14.20 19.44 -0.07
C PRO A 293 13.00 18.98 0.75
N ILE A 294 13.03 19.11 2.06
CA ILE A 294 11.88 18.84 2.89
C ILE A 294 10.81 19.82 2.50
N LEU A 295 9.93 19.41 1.62
CA LEU A 295 8.80 20.19 1.16
C LEU A 295 7.86 20.38 2.35
N ASN A 296 7.83 21.60 2.84
CA ASN A 296 6.78 22.08 3.72
C ASN A 296 5.46 21.92 2.96
N PRO A 297 4.43 21.19 3.49
CA PRO A 297 3.16 21.01 2.79
C PRO A 297 2.43 22.31 2.42
N SER A 298 2.94 23.47 2.86
CA SER A 298 2.39 24.79 2.56
C SER A 298 2.81 25.39 1.21
N LEU A 299 3.66 24.73 0.42
CA LEU A 299 4.06 25.22 -0.90
C LEU A 299 3.28 24.49 -2.00
N LYS A 300 1.99 24.81 -2.12
CA LYS A 300 1.18 24.50 -3.30
C LYS A 300 1.78 25.19 -4.53
N GLY A 301 2.08 24.42 -5.58
CA GLY A 301 2.24 24.89 -6.94
C GLY A 301 3.61 25.53 -7.29
N ARG A 302 4.72 24.78 -7.21
CA ARG A 302 5.96 25.11 -7.94
C ARG A 302 6.60 23.86 -8.52
N THR A 303 6.67 23.78 -9.83
CA THR A 303 7.53 22.87 -10.59
C THR A 303 8.97 23.04 -10.14
N LEU A 304 9.62 21.92 -9.79
CA LEU A 304 11.05 21.91 -9.43
C LEU A 304 11.89 22.13 -10.69
N ASP A 305 12.34 23.36 -10.88
CA ASP A 305 13.41 23.67 -11.83
C ASP A 305 14.77 23.34 -11.17
N THR A 306 15.40 22.26 -11.60
CA THR A 306 16.65 21.74 -11.04
C THR A 306 17.89 22.59 -11.39
N THR A 307 17.73 23.69 -12.11
CA THR A 307 18.86 24.49 -12.61
C THR A 307 19.20 25.73 -11.74
N LYS A 308 18.42 26.05 -10.71
CA LYS A 308 18.68 27.19 -9.83
C LYS A 308 18.77 26.81 -8.36
N GLN A 309 19.98 26.64 -7.85
CA GLN A 309 20.28 26.64 -6.42
C GLN A 309 20.08 28.07 -5.85
N SER A 310 18.98 28.30 -5.14
CA SER A 310 18.82 29.46 -4.29
C SER A 310 18.99 29.05 -2.82
N PRO A 311 19.85 29.76 -2.04
CA PRO A 311 20.00 29.48 -0.61
C PRO A 311 18.70 29.85 0.11
N LEU A 312 18.18 28.91 0.93
CA LEU A 312 17.02 29.13 1.76
C LEU A 312 17.28 30.18 2.85
N PRO A 313 16.33 31.09 3.16
CA PRO A 313 16.45 32.02 4.26
C PRO A 313 16.55 31.30 5.61
N SER A 314 17.57 31.62 6.37
CA SER A 314 17.73 31.20 7.77
C SER A 314 16.64 31.83 8.63
N GLY A 315 15.68 31.04 9.10
CA GLY A 315 14.75 31.50 10.12
C GLY A 315 13.32 30.96 10.06
N ARG A 316 13.16 29.65 10.19
CA ARG A 316 12.01 28.98 10.80
C ARG A 316 12.39 27.51 10.99
N ALA A 317 12.03 26.90 12.13
CA ALA A 317 12.36 25.52 12.48
C ALA A 317 11.79 24.53 11.45
N GLY A 318 12.41 24.44 10.27
CA GLY A 318 12.13 23.49 9.22
C GLY A 318 12.69 22.12 9.61
N VAL A 319 11.98 21.07 9.31
CA VAL A 319 12.47 19.70 9.43
C VAL A 319 13.75 19.60 8.59
N GLY A 320 14.92 19.63 9.22
CA GLY A 320 16.20 19.61 8.50
C GLY A 320 16.44 18.27 7.78
N LEU A 321 17.38 18.19 6.85
CA LEU A 321 17.70 17.00 6.05
C LEU A 321 18.00 15.77 6.92
N PRO A 322 17.56 14.56 6.54
CA PRO A 322 17.86 13.33 7.28
C PRO A 322 19.38 13.09 7.34
N ILE A 323 19.85 12.47 8.42
CA ILE A 323 21.25 12.10 8.62
C ILE A 323 21.63 11.00 7.64
N TYR A 324 20.72 10.07 7.42
CA TYR A 324 20.84 8.99 6.45
C TYR A 324 19.47 8.59 5.90
N ILE A 325 19.50 7.90 4.76
CA ILE A 325 18.33 7.29 4.10
C ILE A 325 18.59 5.78 4.08
N GLU A 326 17.63 4.99 4.55
CA GLU A 326 17.70 3.53 4.60
C GLU A 326 16.52 2.93 3.83
N THR A 327 16.80 2.03 2.87
CA THR A 327 15.78 1.13 2.32
C THR A 327 15.80 -0.18 3.11
N ARG A 328 14.65 -0.73 3.42
CA ARG A 328 14.49 -2.04 4.06
C ARG A 328 13.82 -2.95 3.05
N ASN A 329 14.61 -3.72 2.32
CA ASN A 329 14.11 -4.45 1.16
C ASN A 329 13.38 -5.73 1.59
N PHE A 330 12.23 -6.00 0.96
CA PHE A 330 11.48 -7.25 1.09
C PHE A 330 11.56 -8.10 -0.18
N HIS A 331 12.23 -7.58 -1.20
CA HIS A 331 12.48 -8.25 -2.47
C HIS A 331 13.95 -8.11 -2.86
N ASP A 332 14.39 -8.95 -3.80
CA ASP A 332 15.76 -8.93 -4.29
C ASP A 332 15.98 -7.78 -5.29
N TYR A 333 16.82 -6.82 -4.92
CA TYR A 333 17.27 -5.71 -5.77
C TYR A 333 18.71 -5.89 -6.25
N SER A 334 19.27 -7.09 -6.21
CA SER A 334 20.66 -7.38 -6.63
C SER A 334 20.94 -6.95 -8.07
N LYS A 335 19.96 -7.08 -8.95
CA LYS A 335 19.98 -6.63 -10.35
C LYS A 335 20.39 -5.15 -10.50
N TRP A 336 19.99 -4.30 -9.55
CA TRP A 336 20.27 -2.86 -9.58
C TRP A 336 21.27 -2.40 -8.53
N LYS A 337 21.98 -3.32 -7.88
CA LYS A 337 22.93 -3.00 -6.82
C LYS A 337 23.94 -1.94 -7.26
N SER A 338 24.49 -2.05 -8.47
CA SER A 338 25.42 -1.08 -9.04
C SER A 338 24.81 0.32 -9.19
N VAL A 339 23.53 0.41 -9.57
CA VAL A 339 22.83 1.71 -9.69
C VAL A 339 22.63 2.33 -8.32
N PHE A 340 22.25 1.56 -7.30
CA PHE A 340 22.17 2.04 -5.93
C PHE A 340 23.52 2.55 -5.43
N GLU A 341 24.60 1.79 -5.60
CA GLU A 341 25.95 2.14 -5.14
C GLU A 341 26.49 3.39 -5.85
N THR A 342 26.30 3.52 -7.15
CA THR A 342 26.67 4.72 -7.93
C THR A 342 25.94 5.97 -7.43
N ASN A 343 24.70 5.81 -6.93
CA ASN A 343 23.94 6.91 -6.33
C ASN A 343 24.25 7.12 -4.83
N GLY A 344 25.24 6.40 -4.27
CA GLY A 344 25.71 6.55 -2.89
C GLY A 344 24.91 5.79 -1.85
N PHE A 345 24.18 4.77 -2.26
CA PHE A 345 23.44 3.83 -1.38
C PHE A 345 24.23 2.54 -1.22
N ALA A 346 24.98 2.40 -0.15
CA ALA A 346 25.79 1.21 0.14
C ALA A 346 24.92 0.04 0.59
N TYR A 347 25.16 -1.14 0.00
CA TYR A 347 24.47 -2.37 0.38
C TYR A 347 24.87 -2.83 1.79
N GLN A 348 23.89 -3.26 2.57
CA GLN A 348 24.04 -3.83 3.92
C GLN A 348 23.33 -5.18 3.98
N PRO A 349 24.04 -6.29 4.16
CA PRO A 349 23.41 -7.62 4.28
C PRO A 349 22.42 -7.67 5.42
N HIS A 350 21.22 -8.17 5.15
CA HIS A 350 20.16 -8.35 6.14
C HIS A 350 19.24 -9.47 5.71
N TYR A 351 18.93 -10.38 6.62
CA TYR A 351 18.02 -11.48 6.36
C TYR A 351 16.56 -11.05 6.55
N ASP A 352 15.70 -11.72 5.80
CA ASP A 352 14.28 -11.80 6.02
C ASP A 352 13.80 -13.26 5.98
N ILE A 353 12.55 -13.51 6.34
CA ILE A 353 11.94 -14.83 6.28
C ILE A 353 10.58 -14.71 5.61
N HIS A 354 10.40 -15.46 4.52
CA HIS A 354 9.20 -15.52 3.72
C HIS A 354 8.50 -16.86 3.93
N VAL A 355 7.25 -16.83 4.37
CA VAL A 355 6.40 -18.02 4.48
C VAL A 355 5.46 -18.06 3.29
N HIS A 356 5.64 -19.06 2.42
CA HIS A 356 4.73 -19.29 1.29
C HIS A 356 3.46 -19.98 1.79
N CYS A 357 2.35 -19.23 1.82
CA CYS A 357 1.06 -19.65 2.38
C CYS A 357 0.28 -20.53 1.40
N ASN A 358 0.85 -21.64 0.97
CA ASN A 358 0.25 -22.62 0.06
C ASN A 358 -0.06 -23.96 0.78
N ALA A 359 -0.60 -24.93 0.05
CA ALA A 359 -0.96 -26.23 0.59
C ALA A 359 0.26 -27.06 1.06
N GLN A 360 1.46 -26.77 0.59
CA GLN A 360 2.71 -27.44 0.98
C GLN A 360 3.37 -26.82 2.21
N HIS A 361 2.86 -25.67 2.69
CA HIS A 361 3.41 -25.02 3.87
C HIS A 361 3.30 -25.90 5.12
N GLN A 362 4.44 -26.10 5.79
CA GLN A 362 4.53 -26.89 7.02
C GLN A 362 5.37 -26.14 8.07
N MET A 363 4.81 -26.00 9.26
CA MET A 363 5.54 -25.55 10.45
C MET A 363 6.31 -26.71 11.08
N SER A 364 7.28 -26.40 11.95
CA SER A 364 7.95 -27.40 12.77
C SER A 364 6.93 -28.17 13.63
N GLU A 365 7.21 -29.45 13.89
CA GLU A 365 6.37 -30.27 14.79
C GLU A 365 6.22 -29.63 16.18
N GLN A 366 7.25 -28.92 16.65
CA GLN A 366 7.20 -28.21 17.91
C GLN A 366 6.14 -27.12 17.89
N ARG A 367 6.08 -26.27 16.82
CA ARG A 367 5.08 -25.22 16.69
C ARG A 367 3.67 -25.80 16.56
N ILE A 368 3.52 -26.87 15.79
CA ILE A 368 2.23 -27.58 15.68
C ILE A 368 1.73 -28.06 17.04
N ARG A 369 2.64 -28.68 17.86
CA ARG A 369 2.28 -29.11 19.21
C ARG A 369 1.92 -27.94 20.14
N GLN A 370 2.65 -26.83 20.06
CA GLN A 370 2.36 -25.63 20.85
C GLN A 370 1.01 -25.02 20.50
N VAL A 371 0.70 -24.88 19.21
CA VAL A 371 -0.60 -24.38 18.74
C VAL A 371 -1.74 -25.27 19.23
N LYS A 372 -1.65 -26.60 19.04
CA LYS A 372 -2.65 -27.55 19.53
C LYS A 372 -2.85 -27.45 21.04
N LYS A 373 -1.77 -27.29 21.80
CA LYS A 373 -1.82 -27.13 23.25
C LYS A 373 -2.46 -25.82 23.65
N ALA A 374 -2.10 -24.71 22.99
CA ALA A 374 -2.67 -23.38 23.25
C ALA A 374 -4.18 -23.37 23.06
N VAL A 375 -4.67 -23.90 21.92
CA VAL A 375 -6.10 -24.01 21.62
C VAL A 375 -6.81 -24.88 22.66
N LYS A 376 -6.25 -26.05 23.01
CA LYS A 376 -6.81 -26.92 24.05
C LYS A 376 -6.90 -26.21 25.40
N ASN A 377 -5.98 -25.33 25.69
CA ASN A 377 -5.93 -24.53 26.94
C ASN A 377 -6.68 -23.20 26.84
N GLY A 378 -7.59 -23.05 25.85
CA GLY A 378 -8.51 -21.94 25.73
C GLY A 378 -7.92 -20.66 25.14
N ALA A 379 -6.80 -20.73 24.40
CA ALA A 379 -6.34 -19.61 23.59
C ALA A 379 -7.22 -19.47 22.34
N GLU A 380 -7.68 -18.26 22.07
CA GLU A 380 -8.53 -17.91 20.94
C GLU A 380 -7.81 -16.91 20.03
N ILE A 381 -7.98 -17.06 18.72
CA ILE A 381 -7.51 -16.12 17.71
C ILE A 381 -8.73 -15.34 17.21
N VAL A 382 -8.63 -14.00 17.26
CA VAL A 382 -9.71 -13.12 16.80
C VAL A 382 -9.13 -11.94 16.02
N GLU A 383 -9.91 -11.39 15.09
CA GLU A 383 -9.65 -10.07 14.54
C GLU A 383 -10.14 -9.01 15.55
N ALA A 384 -9.36 -7.94 15.77
CA ALA A 384 -9.77 -6.87 16.67
C ALA A 384 -11.07 -6.21 16.20
N SER A 385 -11.98 -6.00 17.14
CA SER A 385 -13.32 -5.45 16.90
C SER A 385 -13.56 -4.09 17.56
N SER A 386 -12.63 -3.61 18.38
CA SER A 386 -12.77 -2.35 19.10
C SER A 386 -11.44 -1.66 19.35
N GLU A 387 -11.50 -0.34 19.55
CA GLU A 387 -10.34 0.46 19.97
C GLU A 387 -9.79 0.02 21.32
N GLN A 388 -10.63 -0.47 22.23
CA GLN A 388 -10.18 -0.93 23.53
C GLN A 388 -9.25 -2.13 23.41
N GLU A 389 -9.55 -3.07 22.53
CA GLU A 389 -8.68 -4.22 22.26
C GLU A 389 -7.33 -3.80 21.69
N ILE A 390 -7.29 -2.72 20.88
CA ILE A 390 -6.02 -2.16 20.39
C ILE A 390 -5.22 -1.54 21.53
N ARG A 391 -5.86 -0.83 22.46
CA ARG A 391 -5.20 -0.28 23.66
C ARG A 391 -4.63 -1.40 24.52
N ASP A 392 -5.40 -2.44 24.79
CA ASP A 392 -4.96 -3.59 25.60
C ASP A 392 -3.73 -4.26 24.93
N TRP A 393 -3.76 -4.44 23.60
CA TRP A 393 -2.65 -4.97 22.84
C TRP A 393 -1.43 -4.01 22.85
N TYR A 394 -1.66 -2.70 22.72
CA TYR A 394 -0.59 -1.70 22.76
C TYR A 394 0.12 -1.67 24.12
N GLU A 395 -0.58 -1.83 25.22
CA GLU A 395 0.03 -1.92 26.56
C GLU A 395 1.01 -3.09 26.64
N ILE A 396 0.66 -4.25 26.07
CA ILE A 396 1.57 -5.42 26.00
C ILE A 396 2.80 -5.08 25.15
N LEU A 397 2.59 -4.49 23.99
CA LEU A 397 3.65 -4.08 23.08
C LEU A 397 4.58 -3.05 23.73
N TYR A 398 4.00 -2.03 24.39
CA TYR A 398 4.73 -0.97 25.08
C TYR A 398 5.62 -1.54 26.19
N LYS A 399 5.09 -2.46 27.02
CA LYS A 399 5.84 -3.18 28.06
C LYS A 399 7.02 -3.95 27.44
N LEU A 400 6.78 -4.68 26.35
CA LEU A 400 7.80 -5.43 25.63
C LEU A 400 8.93 -4.52 25.13
N TYR A 401 8.57 -3.38 24.49
CA TYR A 401 9.55 -2.44 23.95
C TYR A 401 10.35 -1.75 25.04
N ARG A 402 9.71 -1.36 26.13
CA ARG A 402 10.37 -0.71 27.28
C ARG A 402 11.36 -1.64 27.98
N GLU A 403 11.00 -2.91 28.16
CA GLU A 403 11.77 -3.83 29.01
C GLU A 403 12.79 -4.66 28.23
N LYS A 404 12.42 -5.16 27.03
CA LYS A 404 13.23 -6.10 26.26
C LYS A 404 13.83 -5.52 24.98
N VAL A 405 13.01 -4.92 24.11
CA VAL A 405 13.44 -4.44 22.78
C VAL A 405 14.29 -3.17 22.90
N ARG A 406 13.90 -2.25 23.79
CA ARG A 406 14.64 -1.02 24.13
C ARG A 406 14.97 -0.13 22.95
N THR A 407 14.08 -0.11 21.96
CA THR A 407 14.10 0.83 20.83
C THR A 407 12.87 1.73 20.90
N PRO A 408 12.91 2.92 20.29
CA PRO A 408 11.73 3.78 20.23
C PRO A 408 10.53 3.05 19.61
N LEU A 409 9.37 3.19 20.23
CA LEU A 409 8.07 2.75 19.74
C LEU A 409 7.26 3.99 19.40
N PHE A 410 6.42 3.90 18.37
CA PHE A 410 5.45 4.93 18.05
C PHE A 410 4.41 5.08 19.18
N SER A 411 3.75 6.22 19.21
CA SER A 411 2.70 6.46 20.20
C SER A 411 1.50 5.54 20.00
N GLU A 412 0.66 5.42 21.03
CA GLU A 412 -0.61 4.69 20.94
C GLU A 412 -1.45 5.17 19.75
N GLU A 413 -1.49 6.48 19.51
CA GLU A 413 -2.28 7.07 18.43
C GLU A 413 -1.87 6.55 17.04
N PHE A 414 -0.58 6.26 16.80
CA PHE A 414 -0.14 5.63 15.55
C PHE A 414 -0.83 4.27 15.31
N PHE A 415 -0.95 3.46 16.36
CA PHE A 415 -1.59 2.15 16.27
C PHE A 415 -3.11 2.26 16.18
N MET A 416 -3.70 3.23 16.87
CA MET A 416 -5.12 3.53 16.77
C MET A 416 -5.50 4.02 15.38
N GLN A 417 -4.67 4.89 14.78
CA GLN A 417 -4.89 5.40 13.43
C GLN A 417 -4.87 4.27 12.39
N PHE A 418 -3.96 3.31 12.52
CA PHE A 418 -3.92 2.14 11.64
C PHE A 418 -5.21 1.33 11.69
N TYR A 419 -5.80 1.18 12.87
CA TYR A 419 -7.09 0.50 13.06
C TYR A 419 -8.25 1.29 12.45
N ARG A 420 -8.34 2.59 12.74
CA ARG A 420 -9.42 3.47 12.25
C ARG A 420 -9.44 3.60 10.73
N GLU A 421 -8.28 3.66 10.10
CA GLU A 421 -8.18 3.75 8.65
C GLU A 421 -8.38 2.40 7.94
N GLY A 422 -8.40 1.30 8.69
CA GLY A 422 -8.65 -0.03 8.14
C GLY A 422 -7.61 -0.50 7.11
N VAL A 423 -6.39 0.05 7.17
CA VAL A 423 -5.32 -0.19 6.18
C VAL A 423 -4.59 -1.53 6.38
N GLY A 424 -5.05 -2.34 7.31
CA GLY A 424 -4.54 -3.66 7.63
C GLY A 424 -5.38 -4.32 8.72
N LYS A 425 -4.82 -5.31 9.40
CA LYS A 425 -5.52 -6.08 10.43
C LYS A 425 -4.74 -6.14 11.74
N TYR A 426 -5.47 -6.19 12.83
CA TYR A 426 -4.97 -6.65 14.12
C TYR A 426 -5.50 -8.05 14.39
N LEU A 427 -4.60 -9.03 14.41
CA LEU A 427 -4.89 -10.41 14.75
C LEU A 427 -4.49 -10.65 16.21
N LEU A 428 -5.49 -10.78 17.07
CA LEU A 428 -5.30 -10.83 18.52
C LEU A 428 -5.38 -12.25 19.04
N VAL A 429 -4.64 -12.52 20.09
CA VAL A 429 -4.73 -13.74 20.88
C VAL A 429 -5.41 -13.41 22.20
N LYS A 430 -6.52 -14.07 22.48
CA LYS A 430 -7.30 -13.91 23.71
C LYS A 430 -7.29 -15.19 24.55
N TYR A 431 -7.42 -14.98 25.85
CA TYR A 431 -7.67 -16.03 26.81
C TYR A 431 -8.65 -15.52 27.86
N GLN A 432 -9.76 -16.21 28.06
CA GLN A 432 -10.85 -15.80 28.95
C GLN A 432 -11.32 -14.37 28.71
N GLY A 433 -11.48 -13.99 27.44
CA GLY A 433 -11.90 -12.66 27.02
C GLY A 433 -10.83 -11.55 27.10
N LYS A 434 -9.66 -11.82 27.69
CA LYS A 434 -8.55 -10.86 27.82
C LYS A 434 -7.58 -10.98 26.65
N VAL A 435 -7.12 -9.86 26.09
CA VAL A 435 -6.02 -9.82 25.11
C VAL A 435 -4.71 -10.19 25.81
N ILE A 436 -4.02 -11.23 25.32
CA ILE A 436 -2.75 -11.71 25.86
C ILE A 436 -1.60 -11.62 24.85
N GLY A 437 -1.87 -11.22 23.62
CA GLY A 437 -0.92 -11.03 22.54
C GLY A 437 -1.61 -10.72 21.23
N GLY A 438 -0.83 -10.62 20.16
CA GLY A 438 -1.36 -10.36 18.82
C GLY A 438 -0.34 -9.71 17.90
N MET A 439 -0.78 -9.44 16.68
CA MET A 439 0.04 -8.91 15.60
C MET A 439 -0.71 -7.81 14.83
N MET A 440 -0.02 -6.72 14.52
CA MET A 440 -0.44 -5.68 13.59
C MET A 440 0.08 -6.02 12.21
N CYS A 441 -0.82 -6.20 11.25
CA CYS A 441 -0.52 -6.72 9.92
C CYS A 441 -0.99 -5.77 8.82
N PRO A 442 -0.10 -5.02 8.15
CA PRO A 442 -0.38 -4.46 6.85
C PRO A 442 -0.65 -5.57 5.82
N ILE A 443 -1.53 -5.31 4.86
CA ILE A 443 -1.91 -6.29 3.85
C ILE A 443 -1.89 -5.63 2.48
N LEU A 444 -1.16 -6.23 1.54
CA LEU A 444 -1.31 -5.95 0.13
C LEU A 444 -2.15 -7.07 -0.49
N ASN A 445 -3.38 -6.75 -0.86
CA ASN A 445 -4.33 -7.73 -1.39
C ASN A 445 -3.73 -8.52 -2.56
N ASN A 446 -4.03 -9.82 -2.61
CA ASN A 446 -3.53 -10.79 -3.59
C ASN A 446 -2.00 -10.99 -3.61
N LYS A 447 -1.24 -10.34 -2.71
CA LYS A 447 0.23 -10.45 -2.69
C LYS A 447 0.77 -10.90 -1.33
N ALA A 448 0.58 -10.13 -0.26
CA ALA A 448 1.23 -10.47 1.02
C ALA A 448 0.55 -9.85 2.24
N ILE A 449 0.79 -10.47 3.39
CA ILE A 449 0.56 -9.94 4.73
C ILE A 449 1.90 -9.80 5.45
N TYR A 450 2.07 -8.77 6.26
CA TYR A 450 3.34 -8.39 6.87
C TYR A 450 3.27 -8.36 8.39
N GLU A 451 4.31 -8.90 9.09
CA GLU A 451 4.49 -8.79 10.53
C GLU A 451 5.07 -7.41 10.89
N TRP A 452 4.24 -6.36 11.01
CA TRP A 452 4.81 -5.05 11.36
C TRP A 452 5.15 -4.92 12.85
N TYR A 453 4.22 -5.33 13.71
CA TYR A 453 4.42 -5.39 15.15
C TYR A 453 3.76 -6.63 15.74
N VAL A 454 4.49 -7.34 16.60
CA VAL A 454 4.01 -8.55 17.28
C VAL A 454 4.39 -8.50 18.76
N CYS A 455 3.50 -8.96 19.62
CA CYS A 455 3.78 -9.12 21.04
C CYS A 455 2.96 -10.27 21.66
N GLY A 456 3.43 -10.74 22.81
CA GLY A 456 2.74 -11.75 23.62
C GLY A 456 3.25 -11.77 25.06
N LEU A 457 2.35 -12.09 25.98
CA LEU A 457 2.63 -12.26 27.42
C LEU A 457 3.09 -13.72 27.70
N ASP A 458 4.12 -14.20 26.99
CA ASP A 458 4.55 -15.61 27.04
C ASP A 458 5.05 -16.05 28.44
N GLU A 459 5.53 -15.14 29.28
CA GLU A 459 5.96 -15.46 30.65
C GLU A 459 4.78 -15.69 31.59
N GLU A 460 3.67 -14.97 31.36
CA GLU A 460 2.46 -15.02 32.17
C GLU A 460 1.50 -16.14 31.68
N TYR A 461 1.43 -16.38 30.36
CA TYR A 461 0.51 -17.32 29.72
C TYR A 461 1.26 -18.42 28.97
N ARG A 462 2.13 -19.16 29.69
CA ARG A 462 3.05 -20.18 29.11
C ARG A 462 2.32 -21.31 28.38
N GLU A 463 1.11 -21.65 28.82
CA GLU A 463 0.32 -22.73 28.24
C GLU A 463 -0.50 -22.30 27.01
N GLN A 464 -0.69 -21.00 26.82
CA GLN A 464 -1.39 -20.39 25.71
C GLN A 464 -0.47 -19.94 24.57
N TYR A 465 0.86 -19.89 24.81
CA TYR A 465 1.88 -19.53 23.81
C TYR A 465 1.53 -18.29 22.99
N PRO A 466 1.27 -17.11 23.59
CA PRO A 466 0.71 -15.95 22.91
C PRO A 466 1.48 -15.51 21.65
N SER A 467 2.82 -15.44 21.69
CA SER A 467 3.62 -15.06 20.52
C SER A 467 3.56 -16.08 19.39
N VAL A 468 3.50 -17.38 19.73
CA VAL A 468 3.33 -18.45 18.73
C VAL A 468 1.96 -18.36 18.08
N MET A 469 0.92 -18.15 18.89
CA MET A 469 -0.47 -18.02 18.41
C MET A 469 -0.65 -16.77 17.56
N ALA A 470 0.00 -15.64 17.88
CA ALA A 470 -0.05 -14.42 17.07
C ALA A 470 0.53 -14.63 15.66
N THR A 471 1.69 -15.29 15.56
CA THR A 471 2.30 -15.61 14.27
C THR A 471 1.48 -16.64 13.49
N TYR A 472 1.00 -17.67 14.18
CA TYR A 472 0.10 -18.68 13.59
C TYR A 472 -1.17 -18.05 13.03
N ALA A 473 -1.77 -17.09 13.76
CA ALA A 473 -2.96 -16.36 13.32
C ALA A 473 -2.75 -15.66 11.98
N ALA A 474 -1.61 -14.99 11.80
CA ALA A 474 -1.30 -14.27 10.57
C ALA A 474 -1.10 -15.21 9.37
N ILE A 475 -0.44 -16.35 9.59
CA ILE A 475 -0.24 -17.37 8.54
C ILE A 475 -1.58 -18.00 8.15
N GLU A 476 -2.42 -18.37 9.11
CA GLU A 476 -3.75 -18.94 8.82
C GLU A 476 -4.69 -17.92 8.18
N TYR A 477 -4.61 -16.65 8.60
CA TYR A 477 -5.33 -15.57 7.93
C TYR A 477 -4.90 -15.44 6.46
N ALA A 478 -3.59 -15.49 6.19
CA ALA A 478 -3.06 -15.45 4.82
C ALA A 478 -3.62 -16.60 3.97
N LYS A 479 -3.58 -17.84 4.49
CA LYS A 479 -4.15 -19.02 3.82
C LYS A 479 -5.65 -18.86 3.54
N ALA A 480 -6.42 -18.46 4.57
CA ALA A 480 -7.86 -18.29 4.46
C ALA A 480 -8.27 -17.20 3.45
N LYS A 481 -7.43 -16.17 3.27
CA LYS A 481 -7.63 -15.08 2.29
C LYS A 481 -6.95 -15.32 0.95
N GLY A 482 -6.29 -16.46 0.74
CA GLY A 482 -5.58 -16.76 -0.49
C GLY A 482 -4.37 -15.87 -0.75
N LEU A 483 -3.79 -15.27 0.30
CA LEU A 483 -2.57 -14.48 0.18
C LEU A 483 -1.37 -15.43 0.04
N PRO A 484 -0.54 -15.29 -1.00
CA PRO A 484 0.54 -16.25 -1.25
C PRO A 484 1.70 -16.15 -0.26
N LEU A 485 1.86 -15.00 0.42
CA LEU A 485 3.04 -14.70 1.22
C LEU A 485 2.68 -14.11 2.59
N PHE A 486 3.31 -14.64 3.65
CA PHE A 486 3.48 -13.96 4.93
C PHE A 486 4.94 -13.60 5.09
N ASP A 487 5.23 -12.31 5.32
CA ASP A 487 6.57 -11.72 5.40
C ASP A 487 6.83 -11.27 6.84
N PHE A 488 7.92 -11.77 7.42
CA PHE A 488 8.35 -11.45 8.78
C PHE A 488 9.04 -10.07 8.91
N MET A 489 9.23 -9.33 7.82
CA MET A 489 9.82 -7.99 7.78
C MET A 489 11.23 -7.89 8.39
N GLY A 490 11.94 -9.00 8.44
CA GLY A 490 13.33 -9.03 8.87
C GLY A 490 13.68 -10.13 9.87
N ALA A 491 14.89 -10.66 9.71
CA ALA A 491 15.46 -11.73 10.51
C ALA A 491 16.91 -11.44 10.97
N GLY A 492 17.29 -10.16 11.04
CA GLY A 492 18.57 -9.69 11.55
C GLY A 492 19.72 -9.77 10.54
N LYS A 493 20.92 -9.43 11.01
CA LYS A 493 22.14 -9.48 10.18
C LYS A 493 22.68 -10.91 10.07
N PRO A 494 23.28 -11.30 8.92
CA PRO A 494 23.90 -12.62 8.76
C PRO A 494 24.97 -12.93 9.80
N THR A 495 25.78 -11.93 10.16
CA THR A 495 26.95 -12.06 11.02
C THR A 495 26.67 -12.11 12.51
N VAL A 496 25.40 -12.00 12.93
CA VAL A 496 25.02 -11.93 14.34
C VAL A 496 24.06 -13.07 14.68
N PRO A 497 24.34 -13.91 15.68
CA PRO A 497 23.39 -14.87 16.23
C PRO A 497 22.13 -14.11 16.68
N TYR A 498 20.95 -14.60 16.29
CA TYR A 498 19.70 -13.91 16.53
C TYR A 498 18.56 -14.91 16.82
N GLY A 499 18.28 -15.17 18.10
CA GLY A 499 17.30 -16.17 18.53
C GLY A 499 15.87 -15.93 17.98
N VAL A 500 15.53 -14.68 17.64
CA VAL A 500 14.26 -14.39 16.97
C VAL A 500 14.23 -14.97 15.55
N ARG A 501 15.37 -15.06 14.85
CA ARG A 501 15.45 -15.74 13.55
C ARG A 501 15.11 -17.22 13.70
N ASP A 502 15.68 -17.89 14.69
CA ASP A 502 15.44 -19.31 14.94
C ASP A 502 13.96 -19.54 15.28
N PHE A 503 13.38 -18.67 16.10
CA PHE A 503 11.95 -18.67 16.39
C PHE A 503 11.09 -18.55 15.13
N LYS A 504 11.41 -17.60 14.23
CA LYS A 504 10.68 -17.35 12.98
C LYS A 504 10.80 -18.51 11.99
N MET A 505 12.01 -19.08 11.86
CA MET A 505 12.27 -20.22 10.98
C MET A 505 11.42 -21.46 11.30
N GLU A 506 11.04 -21.66 12.55
CA GLU A 506 10.20 -22.79 12.95
C GLU A 506 8.76 -22.71 12.41
N PHE A 507 8.35 -21.57 11.85
CA PHE A 507 7.08 -21.43 11.14
C PHE A 507 7.14 -21.87 9.67
N GLY A 508 8.25 -22.47 9.21
CA GLY A 508 8.36 -23.08 7.89
C GLY A 508 8.62 -22.08 6.75
N GLY A 509 9.25 -20.95 7.08
CA GLY A 509 9.63 -19.93 6.09
C GLY A 509 10.97 -20.21 5.43
N GLU A 510 11.19 -19.57 4.29
CA GLU A 510 12.47 -19.49 3.58
C GLU A 510 13.28 -18.30 4.08
N LEU A 511 14.55 -18.54 4.42
CA LEU A 511 15.49 -17.47 4.79
C LEU A 511 16.05 -16.83 3.52
N VAL A 512 15.78 -15.55 3.33
CA VAL A 512 16.22 -14.76 2.17
C VAL A 512 17.14 -13.63 2.60
N GLU A 513 18.10 -13.24 1.72
CA GLU A 513 18.98 -12.10 1.94
C GLU A 513 18.67 -10.99 0.93
N HIS A 514 17.69 -10.16 1.24
CA HIS A 514 17.34 -9.00 0.39
C HIS A 514 18.08 -7.72 0.79
N GLY A 515 18.66 -7.71 1.98
CA GLY A 515 19.52 -6.63 2.45
C GLY A 515 18.82 -5.31 2.65
N ARG A 516 19.62 -4.27 2.74
CA ARG A 516 19.23 -2.87 2.85
C ARG A 516 20.19 -2.03 2.05
N PHE A 517 19.75 -0.87 1.60
CA PHE A 517 20.64 0.13 1.05
C PHE A 517 20.67 1.36 1.95
N LEU A 518 21.87 1.84 2.27
CA LEU A 518 22.12 2.94 3.20
C LEU A 518 22.85 4.07 2.51
N CYS A 519 22.24 5.25 2.46
CA CYS A 519 22.86 6.48 2.00
C CYS A 519 23.12 7.42 3.19
N ILE A 520 24.37 7.56 3.61
CA ILE A 520 24.78 8.44 4.71
C ILE A 520 24.98 9.85 4.17
N ARG A 521 24.19 10.81 4.66
CA ARG A 521 24.24 12.21 4.22
C ARG A 521 25.09 13.11 5.15
N LYS A 522 25.16 12.77 6.44
CA LYS A 522 25.91 13.49 7.48
C LYS A 522 26.75 12.51 8.29
N LEU A 523 27.94 12.18 7.75
CA LEU A 523 28.80 11.14 8.31
C LEU A 523 29.16 11.36 9.79
N LEU A 524 29.46 12.59 10.18
CA LEU A 524 29.81 12.90 11.58
C LEU A 524 28.64 12.60 12.53
N LEU A 525 27.44 13.07 12.20
CA LEU A 525 26.24 12.82 13.02
C LEU A 525 25.86 11.34 13.04
N TYR A 526 26.03 10.65 11.91
CA TYR A 526 25.80 9.21 11.82
C TYR A 526 26.73 8.46 12.77
N LYS A 527 28.03 8.75 12.77
CA LYS A 527 29.02 8.12 13.68
C LYS A 527 28.76 8.44 15.15
N ILE A 528 28.35 9.67 15.48
CA ILE A 528 27.94 10.05 16.84
C ILE A 528 26.72 9.22 17.27
N GLY A 529 25.74 9.05 16.38
CA GLY A 529 24.56 8.21 16.64
C GLY A 529 24.91 6.74 16.88
N GLU A 530 25.77 6.14 16.06
CA GLU A 530 26.27 4.75 16.24
C GLU A 530 27.01 4.60 17.58
N PHE A 531 27.89 5.54 17.92
CA PHE A 531 28.60 5.53 19.18
C PHE A 531 27.65 5.63 20.38
N GLY A 532 26.65 6.55 20.31
CA GLY A 532 25.62 6.68 21.36
C GLY A 532 24.84 5.38 21.58
N VAL A 533 24.38 4.74 20.49
CA VAL A 533 23.69 3.42 20.56
C VAL A 533 24.61 2.34 21.14
N SER A 534 25.89 2.33 20.76
CA SER A 534 26.89 1.39 21.29
C SER A 534 27.09 1.55 22.81
N LEU A 535 27.16 2.80 23.29
CA LEU A 535 27.27 3.08 24.73
C LEU A 535 26.04 2.62 25.52
N LEU A 536 24.83 2.86 24.98
CA LEU A 536 23.58 2.42 25.60
C LEU A 536 23.51 0.88 25.69
N LYS A 537 23.96 0.18 24.65
CA LYS A 537 24.04 -1.28 24.67
C LYS A 537 25.05 -1.80 25.71
N ARG A 538 26.23 -1.17 25.85
CA ARG A 538 27.25 -1.55 26.84
C ARG A 538 26.84 -1.32 28.29
N ARG A 539 26.06 -0.26 28.56
CA ARG A 539 25.50 0.05 29.88
C ARG A 539 24.49 -0.99 30.38
N ASN A 540 23.92 -1.77 29.48
CA ASN A 540 22.88 -2.75 29.78
C ASN A 540 23.40 -4.20 29.90
N ILE A 541 24.72 -4.40 29.82
CA ILE A 541 25.39 -5.72 30.03
C ILE A 541 25.95 -5.85 31.47
N LYS A 542 25.76 -4.83 32.32
CA LYS A 542 26.13 -4.91 33.76
C LYS A 542 24.90 -5.12 34.64
#